data_539e67ffa38d6a8a21692bef22274f5c
#
_entry.id   539e67ffa38d6a8a21692bef22274f5c
#
_cell.length_a   1.000
_cell.length_b   1.000
_cell.length_c   1.000
_cell.angle_alpha   90.00
_cell.angle_beta   90.00
_cell.angle_gamma   90.00
#
_symmetry.space_group_name_H-M   'P 1'
#
loop_
_entity.id
_entity.type
_entity.pdbx_description
1 polymer ?
#
loop_
_entity_poly.entity_id
_entity_poly.type
_entity_poly.pdbx_seq_one_letter_code
_entity_poly.pdbx_strand_id
1 'polypeptide(L)'
;MKLFRYLTITTMLVVAAQTLSLTAKNISVPKMYMFGFAASFNDSIVHITEIQATDNVWIDQKSELMAGRENYSYQLRDYLADKLKMPHRTCIVFYNRDRQKLEKEYLKMKRLYTIGTKKLKKKDAANRKSLYELRIIPLSDFVFQTVDMSESTNE
;
A
#
# COMPACT_ATOMS: atom_id res chain seq x y z
N MET A 1 -18.47 -56.53 6.21
CA MET A 1 -17.57 -56.02 5.17
C MET A 1 -17.90 -54.61 4.69
N LYS A 2 -19.15 -54.17 4.62
CA LYS A 2 -19.50 -52.80 4.15
C LYS A 2 -19.08 -51.70 5.14
N LEU A 3 -19.22 -51.91 6.43
CA LEU A 3 -18.82 -50.98 7.48
C LEU A 3 -17.31 -50.68 7.49
N PHE A 4 -16.47 -51.67 7.24
CA PHE A 4 -15.02 -51.49 7.14
C PHE A 4 -14.59 -50.63 5.94
N ARG A 5 -15.30 -50.71 4.84
CA ARG A 5 -15.05 -49.88 3.63
C ARG A 5 -15.41 -48.41 3.87
N TYR A 6 -16.49 -48.15 4.60
CA TYR A 6 -16.86 -46.76 4.95
C TYR A 6 -15.91 -46.18 5.98
N LEU A 7 -15.40 -46.97 6.95
CA LEU A 7 -14.44 -46.52 7.93
C LEU A 7 -13.10 -46.14 7.31
N THR A 8 -12.62 -46.88 6.30
CA THR A 8 -11.38 -46.58 5.58
C THR A 8 -11.51 -45.35 4.68
N ILE A 9 -12.68 -45.15 4.08
CA ILE A 9 -12.94 -43.96 3.23
C ILE A 9 -13.02 -42.67 4.09
N THR A 10 -13.67 -42.74 5.27
CA THR A 10 -13.76 -41.60 6.19
C THR A 10 -12.41 -41.21 6.79
N THR A 11 -11.56 -42.19 7.14
CA THR A 11 -10.22 -41.91 7.65
C THR A 11 -9.31 -41.32 6.57
N MET A 12 -9.43 -41.75 5.32
CA MET A 12 -8.65 -41.20 4.21
C MET A 12 -9.07 -39.76 3.85
N LEU A 13 -10.35 -39.41 4.00
CA LEU A 13 -10.86 -38.06 3.77
C LEU A 13 -10.39 -37.06 4.85
N VAL A 14 -10.30 -37.50 6.11
CA VAL A 14 -9.85 -36.66 7.23
C VAL A 14 -8.34 -36.35 7.16
N VAL A 15 -7.53 -37.32 6.70
CA VAL A 15 -6.09 -37.13 6.51
C VAL A 15 -5.77 -36.17 5.36
N ALA A 16 -6.57 -36.17 4.30
CA ALA A 16 -6.40 -35.27 3.15
C ALA A 16 -6.72 -33.80 3.50
N ALA A 17 -7.52 -33.52 4.53
CA ALA A 17 -7.88 -32.16 4.93
C ALA A 17 -6.80 -31.43 5.75
N GLN A 18 -5.75 -32.09 6.19
CA GLN A 18 -4.73 -31.49 7.08
C GLN A 18 -3.48 -30.96 6.38
N THR A 19 -3.39 -31.04 5.04
CA THR A 19 -2.15 -30.73 4.31
C THR A 19 -2.09 -29.36 3.62
N LEU A 20 -3.00 -28.43 3.90
CA LEU A 20 -3.02 -27.12 3.28
C LEU A 20 -2.74 -25.96 4.25
N SER A 21 -1.77 -26.13 5.14
CA SER A 21 -1.14 -24.97 5.78
C SER A 21 -0.17 -24.33 4.78
N LEU A 22 -0.71 -23.50 3.89
CA LEU A 22 0.08 -22.62 3.00
C LEU A 22 0.67 -21.51 3.87
N THR A 23 1.79 -21.77 4.50
CA THR A 23 2.54 -20.73 5.22
C THR A 23 3.02 -19.71 4.19
N ALA A 24 2.43 -18.52 4.22
CA ALA A 24 2.95 -17.38 3.46
C ALA A 24 4.36 -17.09 3.98
N LYS A 25 5.37 -17.15 3.10
CA LYS A 25 6.75 -16.87 3.46
C LYS A 25 7.11 -15.48 2.99
N ASN A 26 7.49 -14.63 3.92
CA ASN A 26 8.02 -13.32 3.58
C ASN A 26 9.48 -13.42 3.17
N ILE A 27 9.86 -12.68 2.13
CA ILE A 27 11.23 -12.52 1.67
C ILE A 27 11.59 -11.04 1.65
N SER A 28 12.81 -10.71 2.03
CA SER A 28 13.32 -9.35 1.96
C SER A 28 13.78 -9.04 0.54
N VAL A 29 13.38 -7.88 0.03
CA VAL A 29 13.89 -7.33 -1.24
C VAL A 29 14.84 -6.18 -0.95
N PRO A 30 16.00 -6.12 -1.66
CA PRO A 30 17.06 -5.16 -1.34
C PRO A 30 16.61 -3.70 -1.44
N LYS A 31 15.71 -3.39 -2.38
CA LYS A 31 15.26 -2.03 -2.62
C LYS A 31 13.82 -1.99 -3.13
N MET A 32 13.02 -1.10 -2.55
CA MET A 32 11.66 -0.78 -2.96
C MET A 32 11.51 0.73 -3.05
N TYR A 33 10.90 1.21 -4.12
CA TYR A 33 10.50 2.62 -4.22
C TYR A 33 9.08 2.76 -3.74
N MET A 34 8.79 3.85 -3.00
CA MET A 34 7.46 4.10 -2.46
C MET A 34 7.16 5.59 -2.31
N PHE A 35 5.88 5.91 -2.32
CA PHE A 35 5.37 7.21 -1.90
C PHE A 35 4.04 7.05 -1.19
N GLY A 36 3.73 7.95 -0.29
CA GLY A 36 2.49 8.01 0.45
C GLY A 36 1.50 8.99 -0.15
N PHE A 37 0.24 8.66 0.00
CA PHE A 37 -0.89 9.53 -0.36
C PHE A 37 -1.85 9.60 0.81
N ALA A 38 -2.33 10.81 1.14
CA ALA A 38 -3.30 10.99 2.21
C ALA A 38 -4.37 12.00 1.85
N ALA A 39 -5.62 11.65 2.12
CA ALA A 39 -6.79 12.50 1.91
C ALA A 39 -7.77 12.38 3.07
N SER A 40 -8.71 13.31 3.15
CA SER A 40 -9.82 13.28 4.10
C SER A 40 -11.12 13.61 3.37
N PHE A 41 -12.24 13.12 3.90
CA PHE A 41 -13.55 13.52 3.43
C PHE A 41 -14.02 14.87 4.04
N ASN A 42 -13.29 15.36 5.05
CA ASN A 42 -13.67 16.57 5.79
C ASN A 42 -13.12 17.86 5.19
N ASP A 43 -12.13 17.75 4.28
CA ASP A 43 -11.50 18.90 3.63
C ASP A 43 -11.02 18.54 2.21
N SER A 44 -10.57 19.55 1.47
CA SER A 44 -10.05 19.38 0.12
C SER A 44 -8.52 19.25 0.05
N ILE A 45 -7.83 19.15 1.20
CA ILE A 45 -6.38 19.05 1.24
C ILE A 45 -5.96 17.60 1.01
N VAL A 46 -5.06 17.41 0.06
CA VAL A 46 -4.46 16.11 -0.27
C VAL A 46 -2.96 16.20 -0.09
N HIS A 47 -2.39 15.25 0.62
CA HIS A 47 -0.95 15.14 0.80
C HIS A 47 -0.39 14.02 -0.06
N ILE A 48 0.78 14.25 -0.63
CA ILE A 48 1.58 13.24 -1.31
C ILE A 48 3.03 13.39 -0.88
N THR A 49 3.69 12.30 -0.48
CA THR A 49 5.11 12.34 -0.16
C THR A 49 5.93 12.31 -1.45
N GLU A 50 7.17 12.78 -1.41
CA GLU A 50 8.12 12.49 -2.48
C GLU A 50 8.40 10.98 -2.56
N ILE A 51 8.85 10.53 -3.74
CA ILE A 51 9.26 9.13 -3.94
C ILE A 51 10.58 8.90 -3.20
N GLN A 52 10.60 7.91 -2.33
CA GLN A 52 11.80 7.44 -1.66
C GLN A 52 12.19 6.02 -2.09
N ALA A 53 13.45 5.69 -1.91
CA ALA A 53 13.94 4.32 -1.94
C ALA A 53 14.05 3.83 -0.49
N THR A 54 13.50 2.66 -0.21
CA THR A 54 13.56 2.00 1.10
C THR A 54 14.22 0.65 0.91
N ASP A 55 15.22 0.36 1.71
CA ASP A 55 15.98 -0.88 1.62
C ASP A 55 15.37 -1.96 2.54
N ASN A 56 15.62 -3.23 2.19
CA ASN A 56 15.22 -4.41 2.97
C ASN A 56 13.72 -4.48 3.28
N VAL A 57 12.89 -4.17 2.28
CA VAL A 57 11.43 -4.25 2.41
C VAL A 57 10.97 -5.70 2.24
N TRP A 58 10.07 -6.13 3.10
CA TRP A 58 9.52 -7.49 3.07
C TRP A 58 8.33 -7.58 2.12
N ILE A 59 8.28 -8.68 1.38
CA ILE A 59 7.16 -9.02 0.48
C ILE A 59 6.75 -10.47 0.73
N ASP A 60 5.49 -10.76 0.53
CA ASP A 60 5.01 -12.14 0.44
C ASP A 60 5.53 -12.79 -0.84
N GLN A 61 6.20 -13.94 -0.69
CA GLN A 61 6.87 -14.61 -1.80
C GLN A 61 5.91 -15.05 -2.91
N LYS A 62 4.66 -15.36 -2.57
CA LYS A 62 3.68 -15.92 -3.49
C LYS A 62 2.89 -14.83 -4.22
N SER A 63 2.41 -13.84 -3.49
CA SER A 63 1.60 -12.75 -4.03
C SER A 63 2.43 -11.59 -4.55
N GLU A 64 3.72 -11.51 -4.18
CA GLU A 64 4.64 -10.38 -4.42
C GLU A 64 4.16 -9.06 -3.81
N LEU A 65 3.16 -9.09 -2.94
CA LEU A 65 2.66 -7.92 -2.24
C LEU A 65 3.58 -7.54 -1.08
N MET A 66 3.69 -6.25 -0.81
CA MET A 66 4.43 -5.74 0.34
C MET A 66 3.81 -6.24 1.63
N ALA A 67 4.59 -6.95 2.45
CA ALA A 67 4.22 -7.35 3.79
C ALA A 67 4.22 -6.13 4.72
N GLY A 68 3.25 -6.06 5.63
CA GLY A 68 3.12 -4.94 6.55
C GLY A 68 2.82 -3.59 5.88
N ARG A 69 2.20 -3.58 4.70
CA ARG A 69 1.86 -2.36 3.96
C ARG A 69 1.06 -1.35 4.79
N GLU A 70 0.20 -1.82 5.65
CA GLU A 70 -0.59 -1.00 6.58
C GLU A 70 0.31 -0.24 7.57
N ASN A 71 1.41 -0.83 8.03
CA ASN A 71 2.34 -0.17 8.95
C ASN A 71 3.00 1.06 8.31
N TYR A 72 3.32 1.00 7.02
CA TYR A 72 3.80 2.18 6.28
C TYR A 72 2.70 3.25 6.17
N SER A 73 1.45 2.86 5.93
CA SER A 73 0.33 3.79 5.93
C SER A 73 0.11 4.44 7.30
N TYR A 74 0.32 3.69 8.38
CA TYR A 74 0.25 4.21 9.75
C TYR A 74 1.38 5.21 10.05
N GLN A 75 2.60 4.97 9.58
CA GLN A 75 3.70 5.95 9.74
C GLN A 75 3.32 7.31 9.15
N LEU A 76 2.75 7.34 7.95
CA LEU A 76 2.29 8.58 7.33
C LEU A 76 1.11 9.20 8.08
N ARG A 77 0.16 8.40 8.52
CA ARG A 77 -0.99 8.87 9.32
C ARG A 77 -0.54 9.54 10.60
N ASP A 78 0.37 8.90 11.33
CA ASP A 78 0.86 9.38 12.62
C ASP A 78 1.70 10.66 12.43
N TYR A 79 2.52 10.73 11.39
CA TYR A 79 3.22 11.96 11.01
C TYR A 79 2.22 13.12 10.75
N LEU A 80 1.16 12.88 9.97
CA LEU A 80 0.16 13.91 9.67
C LEU A 80 -0.59 14.37 10.93
N ALA A 81 -0.92 13.44 11.82
CA ALA A 81 -1.60 13.75 13.08
C ALA A 81 -0.70 14.53 14.03
N ASP A 82 0.56 14.10 14.23
CA ASP A 82 1.43 14.61 15.25
C ASP A 82 2.15 15.90 14.82
N LYS A 83 2.68 15.93 13.61
CA LYS A 83 3.47 17.06 13.11
C LYS A 83 2.61 18.13 12.44
N LEU A 84 1.65 17.72 11.60
CA LEU A 84 0.82 18.67 10.86
C LEU A 84 -0.52 18.98 11.56
N LYS A 85 -0.82 18.31 12.68
CA LYS A 85 -2.08 18.45 13.43
C LYS A 85 -3.32 18.14 12.56
N MET A 86 -3.18 17.16 11.69
CA MET A 86 -4.20 16.71 10.74
C MET A 86 -4.59 15.25 10.99
N PRO A 87 -5.29 14.93 12.09
CA PRO A 87 -5.78 13.58 12.36
C PRO A 87 -6.87 13.15 11.38
N HIS A 88 -7.24 11.87 11.42
CA HIS A 88 -8.36 11.29 10.66
C HIS A 88 -8.21 11.36 9.13
N ARG A 89 -6.98 11.20 8.64
CA ARG A 89 -6.71 11.06 7.21
C ARG A 89 -6.59 9.60 6.81
N THR A 90 -7.18 9.25 5.67
CA THR A 90 -6.95 7.96 5.02
C THR A 90 -5.61 8.03 4.31
N CYS A 91 -4.68 7.16 4.72
CA CYS A 91 -3.35 7.07 4.17
C CYS A 91 -3.17 5.79 3.38
N ILE A 92 -2.53 5.87 2.21
CA ILE A 92 -2.24 4.74 1.33
C ILE A 92 -0.79 4.87 0.88
N VAL A 93 -0.10 3.71 0.75
CA VAL A 93 1.26 3.66 0.22
C VAL A 93 1.24 2.98 -1.13
N PHE A 94 1.82 3.65 -2.12
CA PHE A 94 2.12 3.13 -3.45
C PHE A 94 3.58 2.69 -3.47
N TYR A 95 3.85 1.55 -4.07
CA TYR A 95 5.21 1.00 -4.11
C TYR A 95 5.45 0.21 -5.39
N ASN A 96 6.69 0.18 -5.83
CA ASN A 96 7.14 -0.64 -6.95
C ASN A 96 8.65 -0.87 -6.85
N ARG A 97 9.15 -2.02 -7.33
CA ARG A 97 10.59 -2.27 -7.49
C ARG A 97 11.19 -1.42 -8.62
N ASP A 98 10.37 -1.10 -9.61
CA ASP A 98 10.74 -0.26 -10.74
C ASP A 98 10.36 1.20 -10.47
N ARG A 99 11.38 2.04 -10.29
CA ARG A 99 11.20 3.47 -10.05
C ARG A 99 10.42 4.17 -11.16
N GLN A 100 10.68 3.83 -12.42
CA GLN A 100 10.04 4.51 -13.56
C GLN A 100 8.54 4.20 -13.62
N LYS A 101 8.14 2.97 -13.25
CA LYS A 101 6.72 2.61 -13.14
C LYS A 101 6.04 3.40 -12.02
N LEU A 102 6.69 3.49 -10.87
CA LEU A 102 6.16 4.26 -9.74
C LEU A 102 6.08 5.77 -10.05
N GLU A 103 7.06 6.34 -10.74
CA GLU A 103 7.06 7.75 -11.18
C GLU A 103 5.86 8.05 -12.10
N LYS A 104 5.50 7.13 -12.98
CA LYS A 104 4.30 7.29 -13.83
C LYS A 104 3.02 7.36 -13.00
N GLU A 105 2.91 6.51 -11.99
CA GLU A 105 1.77 6.53 -11.06
C GLU A 105 1.76 7.82 -10.22
N TYR A 106 2.91 8.21 -9.70
CA TYR A 106 3.09 9.46 -8.97
C TYR A 106 2.64 10.69 -9.76
N LEU A 107 3.12 10.81 -11.00
CA LEU A 107 2.73 11.91 -11.91
C LEU A 107 1.24 11.86 -12.27
N LYS A 108 0.67 10.67 -12.44
CA LYS A 108 -0.77 10.49 -12.66
C LYS A 108 -1.57 10.99 -11.46
N MET A 109 -1.17 10.63 -10.23
CA MET A 109 -1.81 11.11 -9.01
C MET A 109 -1.69 12.62 -8.86
N LYS A 110 -0.51 13.19 -9.03
CA LYS A 110 -0.33 14.65 -8.99
C LYS A 110 -1.24 15.36 -9.98
N ARG A 111 -1.29 14.88 -11.23
CA ARG A 111 -2.15 15.46 -12.28
C ARG A 111 -3.62 15.37 -11.91
N LEU A 112 -4.05 14.23 -11.36
CA LEU A 112 -5.43 13.99 -10.96
C LEU A 112 -5.91 15.03 -9.94
N TYR A 113 -5.10 15.31 -8.94
CA TYR A 113 -5.45 16.22 -7.85
C TYR A 113 -5.08 17.69 -8.13
N THR A 114 -4.30 17.97 -9.18
CA THR A 114 -3.99 19.34 -9.62
C THR A 114 -4.95 19.83 -10.71
N ILE A 115 -5.26 18.98 -11.70
CA ILE A 115 -6.02 19.37 -12.89
C ILE A 115 -7.44 18.79 -12.88
N GLY A 116 -7.66 17.69 -12.12
CA GLY A 116 -8.91 16.94 -12.05
C GLY A 116 -9.08 15.91 -13.18
N THR A 117 -10.10 15.06 -13.04
CA THR A 117 -10.33 13.87 -13.88
C THR A 117 -11.04 14.13 -15.20
N LYS A 118 -11.72 15.25 -15.36
CA LYS A 118 -12.54 15.45 -16.57
C LYS A 118 -11.66 15.83 -17.76
N LYS A 119 -11.69 15.00 -18.81
CA LYS A 119 -11.27 15.38 -20.18
C LYS A 119 -12.16 16.52 -20.68
N LEU A 120 -11.75 17.75 -20.51
CA LEU A 120 -12.49 18.91 -20.96
C LEU A 120 -12.01 19.38 -22.32
N LYS A 121 -12.97 19.96 -23.07
CA LYS A 121 -12.67 20.72 -24.27
C LYS A 121 -11.68 21.85 -23.92
N LYS A 122 -10.68 22.08 -24.79
CA LYS A 122 -9.56 23.01 -24.56
C LYS A 122 -9.97 24.41 -24.06
N LYS A 123 -11.20 24.87 -24.35
CA LYS A 123 -11.72 26.20 -23.94
C LYS A 123 -11.96 26.34 -22.45
N ASP A 124 -12.23 25.24 -21.72
CA ASP A 124 -12.58 25.30 -20.30
C ASP A 124 -11.39 25.02 -19.37
N ALA A 125 -10.23 24.69 -19.93
CA ALA A 125 -9.03 24.33 -19.16
C ALA A 125 -8.37 25.54 -18.47
N ALA A 126 -8.49 26.73 -19.05
CA ALA A 126 -7.81 27.94 -18.58
C ALA A 126 -8.42 28.55 -17.30
N ASN A 127 -9.67 28.19 -16.95
CA ASN A 127 -10.42 28.83 -15.86
C ASN A 127 -10.78 27.88 -14.71
N ARG A 128 -10.04 26.77 -14.53
CA ARG A 128 -10.33 25.81 -13.48
C ARG A 128 -9.51 26.02 -12.22
N LYS A 129 -10.20 26.35 -11.18
CA LYS A 129 -9.72 26.16 -9.81
C LYS A 129 -9.75 24.66 -9.49
N SER A 130 -8.62 24.05 -9.10
CA SER A 130 -8.58 22.69 -8.59
C SER A 130 -9.57 22.56 -7.43
N LEU A 131 -10.34 21.46 -7.38
CA LEU A 131 -11.20 21.14 -6.24
C LEU A 131 -10.38 20.75 -5.01
N TYR A 132 -9.10 20.41 -5.21
CA TYR A 132 -8.20 19.94 -4.17
C TYR A 132 -6.97 20.83 -4.08
N GLU A 133 -6.48 20.99 -2.87
CA GLU A 133 -5.19 21.58 -2.56
C GLU A 133 -4.15 20.46 -2.36
N LEU A 134 -3.31 20.24 -3.38
CA LEU A 134 -2.26 19.24 -3.30
C LEU A 134 -1.03 19.80 -2.57
N ARG A 135 -0.67 19.19 -1.46
CA ARG A 135 0.53 19.48 -0.66
C ARG A 135 1.54 18.35 -0.80
N ILE A 136 2.78 18.70 -1.15
CA ILE A 136 3.87 17.73 -1.25
C ILE A 136 4.63 17.72 0.07
N ILE A 137 4.87 16.54 0.63
CA ILE A 137 5.70 16.33 1.82
C ILE A 137 7.09 15.92 1.33
N PRO A 138 8.11 16.78 1.55
CA PRO A 138 9.46 16.48 1.09
C PRO A 138 10.13 15.41 1.95
N LEU A 139 11.18 14.79 1.42
CA LEU A 139 11.97 13.77 2.13
C LEU A 139 12.70 14.32 3.37
N SER A 140 12.90 15.65 3.45
CA SER A 140 13.43 16.29 4.65
C SER A 140 12.50 16.21 5.85
N ASP A 141 11.19 16.12 5.60
CA ASP A 141 10.17 16.20 6.63
C ASP A 141 9.64 14.83 7.02
N PHE A 142 9.56 13.92 6.05
CA PHE A 142 9.05 12.57 6.29
C PHE A 142 9.73 11.53 5.40
N VAL A 143 10.17 10.44 6.03
CA VAL A 143 10.75 9.26 5.37
C VAL A 143 10.14 8.02 6.02
N PHE A 144 9.66 7.07 5.21
CA PHE A 144 9.20 5.77 5.69
C PHE A 144 10.36 4.96 6.28
N GLN A 145 10.15 4.42 7.45
CA GLN A 145 11.09 3.50 8.09
C GLN A 145 10.74 2.06 7.70
N THR A 146 11.77 1.24 7.46
CA THR A 146 11.58 -0.18 7.15
C THR A 146 10.87 -0.88 8.30
N VAL A 147 9.90 -1.73 7.96
CA VAL A 147 9.17 -2.58 8.90
C VAL A 147 9.70 -3.99 8.79
N ASP A 148 10.13 -4.56 9.90
CA ASP A 148 10.56 -5.96 9.95
C ASP A 148 9.34 -6.88 9.93
N MET A 149 9.27 -7.71 8.91
CA MET A 149 8.22 -8.72 8.70
C MET A 149 8.86 -10.09 8.43
N SER A 150 10.03 -10.36 9.05
CA SER A 150 10.79 -11.60 8.88
C SER A 150 10.00 -12.83 9.35
N GLU A 151 9.20 -12.66 10.40
CA GLU A 151 8.29 -13.69 10.90
C GLU A 151 6.85 -13.32 10.53
N SER A 152 6.23 -14.09 9.64
CA SER A 152 4.79 -14.02 9.47
C SER A 152 4.16 -14.68 10.71
N THR A 153 3.82 -13.87 11.71
CA THR A 153 3.00 -14.35 12.84
C THR A 153 1.63 -14.68 12.26
N ASN A 154 1.38 -15.97 12.10
CA ASN A 154 0.03 -16.47 11.92
C ASN A 154 -0.67 -16.34 13.27
N GLU A 155 -1.40 -15.26 13.49
CA GLU A 155 -2.51 -15.23 14.44
C GLU A 155 -3.83 -15.45 13.72
#